data_ce0f7d9878da739f61c13c9153a1313f
#
_entry.id   ce0f7d9878da739f61c13c9153a1313f
#
_cell.length_a   1.000
_cell.length_b   1.000
_cell.length_c   1.000
_cell.angle_alpha   90.00
_cell.angle_beta   90.00
_cell.angle_gamma   90.00
#
_symmetry.space_group_name_H-M   'P 1'
#
loop_
_entity.id
_entity.type
_entity.pdbx_description
1 polymer ?
#
loop_
_entity_poly.entity_id
_entity_poly.type
_entity_poly.pdbx_seq_one_letter_code
_entity_poly.pdbx_strand_id
1 'polypeptide(L)'
;EPLQYLCGSWPFLDFELAVGPGVLCPRADTEVVAEAAAGMLAGVETPRVLDLCAGTGCLGLGVKRLCPAAVVTCVEKSPEAYVYLEKNTRLALKGQGGSTENVLDASPFEAPVFDWGFRTARAAEPVEGDLFTYWQTLPDGQLDLIVSNPPYLTAQEMRELQPEVAKEPAMALEAGDDGLVFYRAIAEHYQKALRPGGALALEIGWQQREAVEALLEANGWVDITCRKDFGGNDRCVMARRAE
;
A
#
# COMPACT_ATOMS: atom_id res chain seq x y z
N GLU A 1 20.66 -2.69 12.83
CA GLU A 1 19.87 -1.70 12.07
C GLU A 1 19.70 -2.21 10.65
N PRO A 2 18.51 -2.08 10.04
CA PRO A 2 18.31 -2.49 8.67
C PRO A 2 19.27 -1.77 7.71
N LEU A 3 19.82 -2.48 6.73
CA LEU A 3 20.70 -1.88 5.71
C LEU A 3 19.99 -0.73 4.96
N GLN A 4 18.70 -0.89 4.72
CA GLN A 4 17.85 0.11 4.07
C GLN A 4 17.90 1.45 4.81
N TYR A 5 17.86 1.43 6.15
CA TYR A 5 17.93 2.65 6.96
C TYR A 5 19.28 3.35 6.84
N LEU A 6 20.37 2.57 6.75
CA LEU A 6 21.71 3.13 6.57
C LEU A 6 21.88 3.77 5.18
N CYS A 7 21.24 3.19 4.17
CA CYS A 7 21.25 3.73 2.80
C CYS A 7 20.36 4.96 2.64
N GLY A 8 19.29 5.09 3.44
CA GLY A 8 18.30 6.19 3.36
C GLY A 8 17.37 6.14 2.15
N SER A 9 17.62 5.21 1.21
CA SER A 9 16.75 4.89 0.09
C SER A 9 16.78 3.40 -0.23
N TRP A 10 15.71 2.89 -0.85
CA TRP A 10 15.61 1.50 -1.25
C TRP A 10 14.85 1.33 -2.56
N PRO A 11 15.30 0.46 -3.47
CA PRO A 11 14.63 0.22 -4.73
C PRO A 11 13.28 -0.51 -4.54
N PHE A 12 12.32 -0.18 -5.39
CA PHE A 12 11.05 -0.88 -5.53
C PHE A 12 10.62 -0.79 -7.01
N LEU A 13 10.38 -1.93 -7.65
CA LEU A 13 10.24 -2.00 -9.11
C LEU A 13 11.44 -1.33 -9.81
N ASP A 14 11.19 -0.30 -10.59
CA ASP A 14 12.22 0.47 -11.33
C ASP A 14 12.43 1.90 -10.79
N PHE A 15 12.03 2.16 -9.51
CA PHE A 15 12.22 3.45 -8.86
C PHE A 15 12.74 3.29 -7.43
N GLU A 16 13.21 4.40 -6.85
CA GLU A 16 13.72 4.43 -5.48
C GLU A 16 12.75 5.13 -4.53
N LEU A 17 12.67 4.64 -3.30
CA LEU A 17 11.88 5.19 -2.21
C LEU A 17 12.79 5.63 -1.06
N ALA A 18 12.54 6.78 -0.49
CA ALA A 18 13.14 7.17 0.78
C ALA A 18 12.65 6.25 1.89
N VAL A 19 13.57 5.77 2.71
CA VAL A 19 13.32 4.91 3.85
C VAL A 19 14.19 5.32 5.03
N GLY A 20 13.82 4.93 6.24
CA GLY A 20 14.58 5.19 7.44
C GLY A 20 13.82 4.78 8.70
N PRO A 21 14.34 5.08 9.89
CA PRO A 21 13.69 4.74 11.15
C PRO A 21 12.25 5.27 11.21
N GLY A 22 11.33 4.42 11.64
CA GLY A 22 9.91 4.77 11.79
C GLY A 22 9.00 4.34 10.63
N VAL A 23 9.54 3.71 9.56
CA VAL A 23 8.74 3.16 8.48
C VAL A 23 9.20 1.75 8.11
N LEU A 24 8.25 0.89 7.70
CA LEU A 24 8.56 -0.44 7.16
C LEU A 24 9.36 -0.32 5.86
N CYS A 25 10.47 -1.07 5.75
CA CYS A 25 11.23 -1.11 4.51
C CYS A 25 10.45 -1.85 3.40
N PRO A 26 10.42 -1.34 2.16
CA PRO A 26 9.82 -2.05 1.04
C PRO A 26 10.43 -3.43 0.84
N ARG A 27 9.59 -4.42 0.52
CA ARG A 27 10.00 -5.80 0.27
C ARG A 27 9.78 -6.16 -1.20
N ALA A 28 10.65 -7.00 -1.75
CA ALA A 28 10.48 -7.51 -3.12
C ALA A 28 9.17 -8.30 -3.30
N ASP A 29 8.70 -8.96 -2.25
CA ASP A 29 7.42 -9.70 -2.29
C ASP A 29 6.23 -8.76 -2.54
N THR A 30 6.29 -7.52 -2.05
CA THR A 30 5.24 -6.49 -2.27
C THR A 30 5.17 -6.06 -3.74
N GLU A 31 6.24 -6.21 -4.53
CA GLU A 31 6.21 -5.95 -5.99
C GLU A 31 5.22 -6.87 -6.71
N VAL A 32 5.13 -8.13 -6.27
CA VAL A 32 4.16 -9.09 -6.80
C VAL A 32 2.72 -8.63 -6.54
N VAL A 33 2.49 -8.01 -5.38
CA VAL A 33 1.16 -7.44 -5.02
C VAL A 33 0.83 -6.25 -5.92
N ALA A 34 1.80 -5.34 -6.14
CA ALA A 34 1.62 -4.20 -7.03
C ALA A 34 1.30 -4.62 -8.46
N GLU A 35 2.02 -5.63 -9.00
CA GLU A 35 1.75 -6.19 -10.33
C GLU A 35 0.38 -6.86 -10.43
N ALA A 36 0.00 -7.66 -9.41
CA ALA A 36 -1.30 -8.32 -9.37
C ALA A 36 -2.44 -7.28 -9.36
N ALA A 37 -2.31 -6.27 -8.50
CA ALA A 37 -3.25 -5.18 -8.34
C ALA A 37 -3.41 -4.36 -9.63
N ALA A 38 -2.31 -3.97 -10.28
CA ALA A 38 -2.34 -3.26 -11.56
C ALA A 38 -3.01 -4.09 -12.67
N GLY A 39 -2.78 -5.41 -12.68
CA GLY A 39 -3.43 -6.33 -13.62
C GLY A 39 -4.95 -6.36 -13.49
N MET A 40 -5.51 -6.14 -12.28
CA MET A 40 -6.94 -6.11 -12.03
C MET A 40 -7.62 -4.84 -12.60
N LEU A 41 -6.86 -3.81 -12.95
CA LEU A 41 -7.33 -2.55 -13.51
C LEU A 41 -7.40 -2.55 -15.05
N ALA A 42 -7.15 -3.67 -15.70
CA ALA A 42 -7.20 -3.77 -17.16
C ALA A 42 -8.55 -3.30 -17.71
N GLY A 43 -8.52 -2.36 -18.67
CA GLY A 43 -9.74 -1.79 -19.28
C GLY A 43 -10.38 -0.63 -18.52
N VAL A 44 -9.84 -0.22 -17.37
CA VAL A 44 -10.31 0.98 -16.65
C VAL A 44 -9.47 2.18 -17.09
N GLU A 45 -10.09 3.20 -17.65
CA GLU A 45 -9.36 4.34 -18.25
C GLU A 45 -8.65 5.21 -17.21
N THR A 46 -9.30 5.54 -16.11
CA THR A 46 -8.75 6.38 -15.03
C THR A 46 -9.11 5.79 -13.67
N PRO A 47 -8.45 4.67 -13.28
CA PRO A 47 -8.83 3.97 -12.07
C PRO A 47 -8.52 4.77 -10.80
N ARG A 48 -9.45 4.72 -9.85
CA ARG A 48 -9.30 5.31 -8.51
C ARG A 48 -8.87 4.22 -7.55
N VAL A 49 -7.69 4.39 -6.97
CA VAL A 49 -7.00 3.41 -6.13
C VAL A 49 -6.82 3.95 -4.72
N LEU A 50 -7.11 3.13 -3.74
CA LEU A 50 -6.84 3.38 -2.33
C LEU A 50 -5.78 2.38 -1.82
N ASP A 51 -4.68 2.90 -1.29
CA ASP A 51 -3.64 2.14 -0.60
C ASP A 51 -3.79 2.35 0.90
N LEU A 52 -4.06 1.29 1.65
CA LEU A 52 -4.26 1.31 3.10
C LEU A 52 -3.02 0.76 3.82
N CYS A 53 -2.65 1.36 4.94
CA CYS A 53 -1.40 1.08 5.66
C CYS A 53 -0.19 1.32 4.76
N ALA A 54 -0.17 2.47 4.10
CA ALA A 54 0.71 2.73 2.98
C ALA A 54 2.21 2.75 3.31
N GLY A 55 2.60 3.04 4.56
CA GLY A 55 4.00 3.09 4.98
C GLY A 55 4.82 4.06 4.12
N THR A 56 5.78 3.55 3.36
CA THR A 56 6.55 4.35 2.39
C THR A 56 5.75 4.75 1.15
N GLY A 57 4.56 4.20 0.96
CA GLY A 57 3.76 4.32 -0.26
C GLY A 57 4.19 3.36 -1.37
N CYS A 58 5.04 2.37 -1.10
CA CYS A 58 5.61 1.50 -2.12
C CYS A 58 4.53 0.80 -2.96
N LEU A 59 3.47 0.31 -2.33
CA LEU A 59 2.41 -0.43 -3.02
C LEU A 59 1.57 0.50 -3.90
N GLY A 60 1.03 1.59 -3.36
CA GLY A 60 0.24 2.55 -4.13
C GLY A 60 1.03 3.22 -5.25
N LEU A 61 2.29 3.60 -5.00
CA LEU A 61 3.19 4.15 -6.02
C LEU A 61 3.59 3.10 -7.07
N GLY A 62 3.73 1.83 -6.67
CA GLY A 62 3.96 0.71 -7.57
C GLY A 62 2.78 0.52 -8.53
N VAL A 63 1.54 0.54 -8.02
CA VAL A 63 0.33 0.51 -8.86
C VAL A 63 0.29 1.73 -9.80
N LYS A 64 0.60 2.94 -9.31
CA LYS A 64 0.70 4.15 -10.15
C LYS A 64 1.75 4.03 -11.24
N ARG A 65 2.90 3.41 -10.93
CA ARG A 65 3.98 3.18 -11.90
C ARG A 65 3.55 2.24 -13.02
N LEU A 66 2.85 1.15 -12.66
CA LEU A 66 2.37 0.12 -13.60
C LEU A 66 1.09 0.55 -14.35
N CYS A 67 0.29 1.43 -13.74
CA CYS A 67 -0.91 2.01 -14.32
C CYS A 67 -0.87 3.55 -14.21
N PRO A 68 -0.18 4.25 -15.13
CA PRO A 68 0.05 5.70 -15.03
C PRO A 68 -1.22 6.56 -15.00
N ALA A 69 -2.33 6.05 -15.52
CA ALA A 69 -3.64 6.73 -15.48
C ALA A 69 -4.31 6.67 -14.10
N ALA A 70 -3.85 5.80 -13.18
CA ALA A 70 -4.45 5.64 -11.87
C ALA A 70 -4.38 6.93 -11.03
N VAL A 71 -5.47 7.24 -10.33
CA VAL A 71 -5.53 8.27 -9.29
C VAL A 71 -5.43 7.55 -7.95
N VAL A 72 -4.30 7.72 -7.26
CA VAL A 72 -3.96 6.95 -6.07
C VAL A 72 -4.04 7.82 -4.83
N THR A 73 -4.72 7.33 -3.80
CA THR A 73 -4.71 7.86 -2.43
C THR A 73 -4.04 6.85 -1.52
N CYS A 74 -3.04 7.29 -0.75
CA CYS A 74 -2.29 6.47 0.19
C CYS A 74 -2.60 6.90 1.62
N VAL A 75 -3.13 6.00 2.43
CA VAL A 75 -3.55 6.26 3.82
C VAL A 75 -2.56 5.64 4.79
N GLU A 76 -1.98 6.46 5.65
CA GLU A 76 -1.03 6.04 6.68
C GLU A 76 -1.42 6.62 8.03
N LYS A 77 -1.32 5.79 9.08
CA LYS A 77 -1.67 6.18 10.45
C LYS A 77 -0.47 6.71 11.23
N SER A 78 0.73 6.17 11.00
CA SER A 78 1.95 6.57 11.71
C SER A 78 2.44 7.92 11.24
N PRO A 79 2.56 8.94 12.11
CA PRO A 79 3.14 10.21 11.73
C PRO A 79 4.59 10.09 11.25
N GLU A 80 5.36 9.14 11.83
CA GLU A 80 6.74 8.87 11.45
C GLU A 80 6.82 8.30 10.03
N ALA A 81 5.98 7.31 9.69
CA ALA A 81 5.90 6.74 8.36
C ALA A 81 5.33 7.73 7.34
N TYR A 82 4.38 8.57 7.75
CA TYR A 82 3.77 9.59 6.89
C TYR A 82 4.79 10.58 6.32
N VAL A 83 5.84 10.91 7.06
CA VAL A 83 6.93 11.76 6.55
C VAL A 83 7.59 11.15 5.30
N TYR A 84 7.82 9.83 5.31
CA TYR A 84 8.36 9.12 4.15
C TYR A 84 7.34 9.01 3.02
N LEU A 85 6.08 8.73 3.33
CA LEU A 85 5.00 8.71 2.36
C LEU A 85 4.90 10.05 1.61
N GLU A 86 4.86 11.15 2.34
CA GLU A 86 4.79 12.48 1.77
C GLU A 86 6.00 12.79 0.86
N LYS A 87 7.20 12.43 1.28
CA LYS A 87 8.43 12.57 0.49
C LYS A 87 8.37 11.74 -0.79
N ASN A 88 7.99 10.46 -0.68
CA ASN A 88 7.98 9.51 -1.79
C ASN A 88 6.93 9.85 -2.84
N THR A 89 5.75 10.30 -2.45
CA THR A 89 4.70 10.74 -3.38
C THR A 89 5.14 11.92 -4.26
N ARG A 90 6.10 12.72 -3.80
CA ARG A 90 6.71 13.81 -4.58
C ARG A 90 7.87 13.32 -5.47
N LEU A 91 8.68 12.35 -5.00
CA LEU A 91 9.84 11.83 -5.71
C LEU A 91 9.46 10.99 -6.93
N ALA A 92 8.43 10.15 -6.83
CA ALA A 92 8.00 9.24 -7.88
C ALA A 92 7.62 9.94 -9.20
N LEU A 93 7.35 11.25 -9.20
CA LEU A 93 7.10 12.05 -10.40
C LEU A 93 8.37 12.37 -11.18
N LYS A 94 9.54 12.40 -10.57
CA LYS A 94 10.79 12.85 -11.19
C LYS A 94 11.51 11.77 -12.02
N GLY A 95 11.16 10.49 -11.84
CA GLY A 95 11.74 9.37 -12.58
C GLY A 95 11.26 9.22 -14.04
N GLN A 96 10.34 10.04 -14.51
CA GLN A 96 9.81 9.96 -15.87
C GLN A 96 10.53 10.87 -16.89
N GLY A 97 11.88 10.97 -16.84
CA GLY A 97 12.63 11.58 -17.94
C GLY A 97 13.39 12.87 -17.66
N GLY A 98 13.83 13.11 -16.45
CA GLY A 98 14.67 14.27 -16.11
C GLY A 98 15.89 13.86 -15.30
N SER A 99 17.07 14.38 -15.68
CA SER A 99 18.35 14.21 -14.98
C SER A 99 18.23 14.42 -13.47
N THR A 100 18.92 13.57 -12.74
CA THR A 100 19.11 13.63 -11.27
C THR A 100 19.86 14.92 -10.89
N GLU A 101 19.16 16.04 -10.78
CA GLU A 101 19.66 17.17 -10.03
C GLU A 101 19.11 17.12 -8.60
N ASN A 102 20.02 17.28 -7.65
CA ASN A 102 19.85 17.11 -6.20
C ASN A 102 18.55 17.73 -5.66
N VAL A 103 17.63 16.86 -5.22
CA VAL A 103 16.34 17.23 -4.62
C VAL A 103 16.44 17.38 -3.10
N LEU A 104 17.64 17.26 -2.53
CA LEU A 104 17.86 17.35 -1.07
C LEU A 104 17.74 18.77 -0.49
N ASP A 105 17.66 19.81 -1.34
CA ASP A 105 17.66 21.23 -0.90
C ASP A 105 16.39 22.03 -1.22
N ALA A 106 15.30 21.41 -1.66
CA ALA A 106 14.05 22.14 -1.86
C ALA A 106 13.31 22.31 -0.53
N SER A 107 13.28 23.55 -0.02
CA SER A 107 12.44 23.98 1.08
C SER A 107 11.00 23.45 0.93
N PRO A 108 10.36 22.97 2.00
CA PRO A 108 9.01 22.39 1.94
C PRO A 108 7.90 23.39 1.58
N PHE A 109 8.22 24.66 1.35
CA PHE A 109 7.24 25.75 1.29
C PHE A 109 7.05 26.45 -0.05
N GLU A 110 7.76 26.09 -1.13
CA GLU A 110 7.61 26.79 -2.42
C GLU A 110 7.41 25.82 -3.58
N ALA A 111 6.23 25.21 -3.70
CA ALA A 111 5.73 24.70 -4.96
C ALA A 111 4.57 25.58 -5.45
N PRO A 112 4.61 26.13 -6.68
CA PRO A 112 3.51 26.92 -7.19
C PRO A 112 2.26 26.06 -7.29
N VAL A 113 1.18 26.51 -6.66
CA VAL A 113 -0.15 25.91 -6.76
C VAL A 113 -0.68 26.24 -8.16
N PHE A 114 -0.58 25.30 -9.11
CA PHE A 114 -1.34 25.38 -10.35
C PHE A 114 -2.66 24.62 -10.16
N ASP A 115 -3.74 25.39 -10.10
CA ASP A 115 -5.11 24.88 -10.03
C ASP A 115 -5.57 24.44 -11.44
N TRP A 116 -5.45 23.14 -11.70
CA TRP A 116 -5.96 22.51 -12.93
C TRP A 116 -7.16 21.63 -12.66
N GLY A 117 -7.88 21.77 -11.56
CA GLY A 117 -8.94 20.82 -11.19
C GLY A 117 -8.42 19.40 -10.90
N PHE A 118 -7.16 19.13 -11.17
CA PHE A 118 -6.35 17.98 -10.73
C PHE A 118 -5.26 18.54 -9.82
N ARG A 119 -5.55 18.56 -8.55
CA ARG A 119 -4.56 18.90 -7.53
C ARG A 119 -3.52 17.80 -7.56
N THR A 120 -2.36 17.96 -8.20
CA THR A 120 -1.16 17.47 -7.56
C THR A 120 0.03 17.36 -8.51
N ALA A 121 1.08 18.06 -8.21
CA ALA A 121 2.45 17.71 -8.56
C ALA A 121 2.95 16.49 -7.75
N ARG A 122 2.07 15.51 -7.44
CA ARG A 122 2.36 14.30 -6.68
C ARG A 122 1.92 13.07 -7.47
N ALA A 123 2.66 11.97 -7.35
CA ALA A 123 2.29 10.70 -7.97
C ALA A 123 1.07 10.05 -7.28
N ALA A 124 0.89 10.33 -6.00
CA ALA A 124 -0.25 9.88 -5.21
C ALA A 124 -0.59 10.94 -4.15
N GLU A 125 -1.81 10.95 -3.63
CA GLU A 125 -2.24 11.81 -2.52
C GLU A 125 -1.98 11.10 -1.19
N PRO A 126 -1.07 11.58 -0.35
CA PRO A 126 -0.87 11.04 0.99
C PRO A 126 -1.93 11.60 1.95
N VAL A 127 -2.49 10.73 2.77
CA VAL A 127 -3.52 11.08 3.78
C VAL A 127 -3.16 10.46 5.12
N GLU A 128 -3.17 11.24 6.19
CA GLU A 128 -3.14 10.70 7.54
C GLU A 128 -4.49 10.09 7.89
N GLY A 129 -4.50 8.81 8.28
CA GLY A 129 -5.75 8.14 8.60
C GLY A 129 -5.55 6.75 9.18
N ASP A 130 -6.50 6.36 10.02
CA ASP A 130 -6.55 5.04 10.63
C ASP A 130 -7.47 4.12 9.81
N LEU A 131 -6.96 3.00 9.31
CA LEU A 131 -7.73 1.98 8.59
C LEU A 131 -9.03 1.60 9.33
N PHE A 132 -9.00 1.53 10.65
CA PHE A 132 -10.17 1.15 11.43
C PHE A 132 -11.33 2.16 11.42
N THR A 133 -11.08 3.39 10.98
CA THR A 133 -12.10 4.46 10.93
C THR A 133 -12.18 5.17 9.58
N TYR A 134 -11.14 5.11 8.75
CA TYR A 134 -11.06 5.86 7.50
C TYR A 134 -12.17 5.51 6.51
N TRP A 135 -12.67 4.28 6.53
CA TRP A 135 -13.80 3.84 5.69
C TRP A 135 -15.06 4.72 5.85
N GLN A 136 -15.25 5.35 7.02
CA GLN A 136 -16.39 6.24 7.30
C GLN A 136 -16.35 7.53 6.48
N THR A 137 -15.19 7.89 5.94
CA THR A 137 -14.98 9.09 5.11
C THR A 137 -15.15 8.83 3.63
N LEU A 138 -15.22 7.56 3.23
CA LEU A 138 -15.26 7.15 1.84
C LEU A 138 -16.70 7.15 1.30
N PRO A 139 -16.94 7.78 0.15
CA PRO A 139 -18.22 7.66 -0.53
C PRO A 139 -18.38 6.26 -1.14
N ASP A 140 -19.63 5.79 -1.21
CA ASP A 140 -19.96 4.49 -1.80
C ASP A 140 -19.66 4.45 -3.30
N GLY A 141 -19.13 3.32 -3.78
CA GLY A 141 -18.97 3.03 -5.20
C GLY A 141 -17.99 3.90 -5.97
N GLN A 142 -17.05 4.55 -5.30
CA GLN A 142 -16.13 5.51 -5.93
C GLN A 142 -14.76 4.93 -6.31
N LEU A 143 -14.39 3.79 -5.76
CA LEU A 143 -13.08 3.19 -5.98
C LEU A 143 -13.15 2.03 -6.98
N ASP A 144 -12.11 1.88 -7.77
CA ASP A 144 -11.91 0.74 -8.67
C ASP A 144 -11.07 -0.35 -8.02
N LEU A 145 -10.14 0.04 -7.14
CA LEU A 145 -9.21 -0.87 -6.46
C LEU A 145 -8.88 -0.38 -5.06
N ILE A 146 -8.83 -1.32 -4.13
CA ILE A 146 -8.20 -1.15 -2.82
C ILE A 146 -7.00 -2.09 -2.74
N VAL A 147 -5.86 -1.58 -2.31
CA VAL A 147 -4.66 -2.37 -2.04
C VAL A 147 -4.23 -2.15 -0.59
N SER A 148 -3.59 -3.15 0.00
CA SER A 148 -2.96 -3.00 1.31
C SER A 148 -1.87 -4.03 1.52
N ASN A 149 -0.80 -3.60 2.17
CA ASN A 149 0.13 -4.46 2.89
C ASN A 149 -0.02 -4.15 4.39
N PRO A 150 -1.07 -4.68 5.03
CA PRO A 150 -1.33 -4.38 6.43
C PRO A 150 -0.39 -5.16 7.34
N PRO A 151 -0.20 -4.76 8.60
CA PRO A 151 0.43 -5.62 9.60
C PRO A 151 -0.27 -6.98 9.67
N TYR A 152 0.50 -8.06 9.80
CA TYR A 152 -0.05 -9.42 9.80
C TYR A 152 0.65 -10.40 10.75
N LEU A 153 1.67 -9.96 11.50
CA LEU A 153 2.34 -10.83 12.45
C LEU A 153 1.57 -10.96 13.75
N THR A 154 1.53 -12.17 14.26
CA THR A 154 0.98 -12.45 15.59
C THR A 154 1.91 -11.96 16.69
N ALA A 155 1.37 -11.77 17.90
CA ALA A 155 2.16 -11.45 19.09
C ALA A 155 3.23 -12.53 19.41
N GLN A 156 3.05 -13.77 18.96
CA GLN A 156 4.06 -14.82 19.07
C GLN A 156 5.19 -14.62 18.07
N GLU A 157 4.88 -14.40 16.78
CA GLU A 157 5.86 -14.16 15.72
C GLU A 157 6.70 -12.91 16.00
N MET A 158 6.12 -11.87 16.61
CA MET A 158 6.84 -10.68 17.04
C MET A 158 7.99 -10.96 18.02
N ARG A 159 7.96 -12.07 18.77
CA ARG A 159 9.05 -12.47 19.69
C ARG A 159 10.17 -13.21 18.99
N GLU A 160 9.94 -13.71 17.79
CA GLU A 160 10.85 -14.55 17.00
C GLU A 160 11.45 -13.80 15.80
N LEU A 161 11.27 -12.47 15.75
CA LEU A 161 11.77 -11.64 14.66
C LEU A 161 13.29 -11.69 14.53
N GLN A 162 13.74 -11.63 13.28
CA GLN A 162 15.16 -11.38 13.00
C GLN A 162 15.58 -10.02 13.57
N PRO A 163 16.82 -9.87 14.04
CA PRO A 163 17.30 -8.66 14.71
C PRO A 163 17.12 -7.37 13.91
N GLU A 164 17.19 -7.45 12.58
CA GLU A 164 17.01 -6.33 11.67
C GLU A 164 15.54 -5.92 11.62
N VAL A 165 14.63 -6.88 11.49
CA VAL A 165 13.16 -6.65 11.43
C VAL A 165 12.65 -6.14 12.77
N ALA A 166 13.22 -6.59 13.89
CA ALA A 166 12.89 -6.10 15.23
C ALA A 166 13.25 -4.61 15.47
N LYS A 167 13.96 -3.96 14.53
CA LYS A 167 14.23 -2.51 14.54
C LYS A 167 13.23 -1.70 13.72
N GLU A 168 12.40 -2.36 12.95
CA GLU A 168 11.31 -1.71 12.22
C GLU A 168 10.13 -1.45 13.16
N PRO A 169 9.19 -0.54 12.83
CA PRO A 169 8.10 -0.18 13.73
C PRO A 169 7.20 -1.37 14.05
N ALA A 170 7.00 -1.68 15.33
CA ALA A 170 6.11 -2.76 15.75
C ALA A 170 4.67 -2.57 15.21
N MET A 171 4.21 -1.30 15.14
CA MET A 171 2.89 -0.96 14.56
C MET A 171 2.74 -1.39 13.10
N ALA A 172 3.83 -1.46 12.32
CA ALA A 172 3.81 -1.89 10.92
C ALA A 172 3.89 -3.42 10.77
N LEU A 173 4.05 -4.17 11.86
CA LEU A 173 4.25 -5.61 11.86
C LEU A 173 3.15 -6.36 12.60
N GLU A 174 2.76 -5.90 13.80
CA GLU A 174 1.90 -6.62 14.73
C GLU A 174 0.41 -6.45 14.40
N ALA A 175 -0.31 -7.56 14.32
CA ALA A 175 -1.73 -7.63 14.02
C ALA A 175 -2.55 -8.42 15.05
N GLY A 176 -2.15 -8.34 16.32
CA GLY A 176 -2.84 -8.99 17.43
C GLY A 176 -2.55 -10.48 17.55
N ASP A 177 -3.45 -11.20 18.23
CA ASP A 177 -3.20 -12.60 18.63
C ASP A 177 -3.15 -13.58 17.45
N ASP A 178 -3.95 -13.34 16.40
CA ASP A 178 -4.09 -14.23 15.24
C ASP A 178 -3.61 -13.63 13.92
N GLY A 179 -3.09 -12.40 13.95
CA GLY A 179 -2.54 -11.74 12.75
C GLY A 179 -3.61 -11.29 11.74
N LEU A 180 -4.91 -11.31 12.09
CA LEU A 180 -5.99 -11.11 11.12
C LEU A 180 -6.83 -9.84 11.36
N VAL A 181 -6.51 -9.02 12.35
CA VAL A 181 -7.35 -7.89 12.76
C VAL A 181 -7.56 -6.87 11.64
N PHE A 182 -6.53 -6.59 10.83
CA PHE A 182 -6.62 -5.65 9.71
C PHE A 182 -7.44 -6.22 8.55
N TYR A 183 -7.25 -7.50 8.24
CA TYR A 183 -8.03 -8.19 7.19
C TYR A 183 -9.53 -8.22 7.52
N ARG A 184 -9.90 -8.44 8.80
CA ARG A 184 -11.30 -8.35 9.24
C ARG A 184 -11.88 -6.98 8.98
N ALA A 185 -11.18 -5.93 9.39
CA ALA A 185 -11.64 -4.56 9.19
C ALA A 185 -11.80 -4.21 7.70
N ILE A 186 -10.85 -4.65 6.85
CA ILE A 186 -10.95 -4.43 5.41
C ILE A 186 -12.14 -5.19 4.83
N ALA A 187 -12.27 -6.49 5.15
CA ALA A 187 -13.32 -7.34 4.61
C ALA A 187 -14.72 -6.83 4.97
N GLU A 188 -14.91 -6.35 6.21
CA GLU A 188 -16.21 -5.91 6.74
C GLU A 188 -16.61 -4.51 6.27
N HIS A 189 -15.65 -3.57 6.18
CA HIS A 189 -16.00 -2.17 6.09
C HIS A 189 -15.73 -1.53 4.73
N TYR A 190 -14.77 -2.04 3.94
CA TYR A 190 -14.29 -1.33 2.76
C TYR A 190 -14.98 -1.70 1.45
N GLN A 191 -15.76 -2.78 1.42
CA GLN A 191 -16.42 -3.25 0.20
C GLN A 191 -17.31 -2.18 -0.43
N LYS A 192 -18.03 -1.41 0.38
CA LYS A 192 -18.97 -0.38 -0.11
C LYS A 192 -18.28 0.76 -0.87
N ALA A 193 -17.05 1.08 -0.53
CA ALA A 193 -16.29 2.13 -1.21
C ALA A 193 -15.91 1.75 -2.65
N LEU A 194 -15.78 0.46 -2.95
CA LEU A 194 -15.56 -0.03 -4.29
C LEU A 194 -16.84 0.09 -5.14
N ARG A 195 -16.70 0.36 -6.43
CA ARG A 195 -17.82 0.17 -7.38
C ARG A 195 -18.19 -1.32 -7.51
N PRO A 196 -19.37 -1.68 -8.00
CA PRO A 196 -19.67 -3.07 -8.37
C PRO A 196 -18.59 -3.64 -9.30
N GLY A 197 -18.12 -4.87 -9.03
CA GLY A 197 -16.97 -5.49 -9.70
C GLY A 197 -15.60 -4.87 -9.39
N GLY A 198 -15.53 -3.86 -8.54
CA GLY A 198 -14.27 -3.26 -8.07
C GLY A 198 -13.39 -4.25 -7.31
N ALA A 199 -12.09 -4.04 -7.31
CA ALA A 199 -11.09 -5.01 -6.92
C ALA A 199 -10.47 -4.74 -5.53
N LEU A 200 -10.01 -5.81 -4.90
CA LEU A 200 -9.20 -5.81 -3.67
C LEU A 200 -7.94 -6.64 -3.90
N ALA A 201 -6.78 -6.17 -3.47
CA ALA A 201 -5.54 -6.95 -3.45
C ALA A 201 -4.81 -6.72 -2.11
N LEU A 202 -4.58 -7.80 -1.38
CA LEU A 202 -3.99 -7.79 -0.04
C LEU A 202 -2.68 -8.59 -0.01
N GLU A 203 -1.60 -7.99 0.48
CA GLU A 203 -0.45 -8.78 0.90
C GLU A 203 -0.83 -9.60 2.13
N ILE A 204 -0.34 -10.85 2.19
CA ILE A 204 -0.59 -11.76 3.30
C ILE A 204 0.71 -12.40 3.78
N GLY A 205 0.74 -12.80 5.04
CA GLY A 205 1.70 -13.77 5.53
C GLY A 205 1.51 -15.12 4.82
N TRP A 206 2.60 -15.80 4.50
CA TRP A 206 2.61 -17.00 3.64
C TRP A 206 1.72 -18.16 4.12
N GLN A 207 1.34 -18.17 5.40
CA GLN A 207 0.45 -19.19 6.00
C GLN A 207 -0.99 -18.70 6.19
N GLN A 208 -1.32 -17.45 5.82
CA GLN A 208 -2.61 -16.83 6.15
C GLN A 208 -3.65 -16.94 5.03
N ARG A 209 -3.29 -17.52 3.88
CA ARG A 209 -4.17 -17.60 2.70
C ARG A 209 -5.57 -18.08 3.05
N GLU A 210 -5.69 -19.29 3.61
CA GLU A 210 -6.99 -19.91 3.88
C GLU A 210 -7.84 -19.08 4.83
N ALA A 211 -7.22 -18.48 5.86
CA ALA A 211 -7.92 -17.65 6.83
C ALA A 211 -8.42 -16.33 6.21
N VAL A 212 -7.60 -15.69 5.35
CA VAL A 212 -7.98 -14.44 4.67
C VAL A 212 -9.05 -14.71 3.61
N GLU A 213 -8.92 -15.78 2.79
CA GLU A 213 -9.96 -16.18 1.83
C GLU A 213 -11.30 -16.43 2.54
N ALA A 214 -11.31 -17.17 3.66
CA ALA A 214 -12.53 -17.42 4.44
C ALA A 214 -13.15 -16.14 5.01
N LEU A 215 -12.34 -15.18 5.47
CA LEU A 215 -12.83 -13.87 5.92
C LEU A 215 -13.51 -13.10 4.79
N LEU A 216 -12.93 -13.10 3.61
CA LEU A 216 -13.48 -12.43 2.44
C LEU A 216 -14.79 -13.10 1.99
N GLU A 217 -14.83 -14.43 1.90
CA GLU A 217 -16.04 -15.19 1.55
C GLU A 217 -17.19 -14.89 2.52
N ALA A 218 -16.91 -14.91 3.84
CA ALA A 218 -17.90 -14.64 4.88
C ALA A 218 -18.50 -13.22 4.79
N ASN A 219 -17.77 -12.27 4.19
CA ASN A 219 -18.21 -10.89 3.98
C ASN A 219 -18.74 -10.63 2.56
N GLY A 220 -18.97 -11.67 1.75
CA GLY A 220 -19.61 -11.56 0.44
C GLY A 220 -18.70 -11.06 -0.69
N TRP A 221 -17.39 -11.16 -0.53
CA TRP A 221 -16.45 -10.95 -1.63
C TRP A 221 -16.50 -12.15 -2.59
N VAL A 222 -16.25 -11.88 -3.86
CA VAL A 222 -16.30 -12.88 -4.94
C VAL A 222 -14.98 -12.94 -5.71
N ASP A 223 -14.82 -13.94 -6.61
CA ASP A 223 -13.64 -14.14 -7.46
C ASP A 223 -12.33 -14.15 -6.67
N ILE A 224 -12.35 -14.79 -5.50
CA ILE A 224 -11.22 -14.84 -4.59
C ILE A 224 -10.14 -15.76 -5.18
N THR A 225 -8.93 -15.23 -5.31
CA THR A 225 -7.76 -15.93 -5.85
C THR A 225 -6.51 -15.55 -5.09
N CYS A 226 -5.45 -16.36 -5.19
CA CYS A 226 -4.17 -16.07 -4.56
C CYS A 226 -3.01 -16.15 -5.54
N ARG A 227 -2.12 -15.16 -5.53
CA ARG A 227 -0.86 -15.14 -6.29
C ARG A 227 0.31 -15.42 -5.34
N LYS A 228 1.27 -16.20 -5.83
CA LYS A 228 2.49 -16.55 -5.11
C LYS A 228 3.60 -15.53 -5.40
N ASP A 229 4.50 -15.36 -4.41
CA ASP A 229 5.74 -14.63 -4.59
C ASP A 229 6.77 -15.43 -5.43
N PHE A 230 7.93 -14.82 -5.69
CA PHE A 230 9.01 -15.47 -6.44
C PHE A 230 9.62 -16.69 -5.73
N GLY A 231 9.43 -16.80 -4.41
CA GLY A 231 9.82 -17.97 -3.61
C GLY A 231 8.80 -19.10 -3.63
N GLY A 232 7.64 -18.90 -4.27
CA GLY A 232 6.56 -19.89 -4.34
C GLY A 232 5.62 -19.91 -3.14
N ASN A 233 5.73 -18.94 -2.22
CA ASN A 233 4.82 -18.80 -1.08
C ASN A 233 3.57 -18.01 -1.48
N ASP A 234 2.44 -18.29 -0.83
CA ASP A 234 1.24 -17.49 -1.00
C ASP A 234 1.50 -16.07 -0.48
N ARG A 235 1.19 -15.05 -1.31
CA ARG A 235 1.59 -13.67 -1.00
C ARG A 235 0.51 -12.63 -1.23
N CYS A 236 -0.29 -12.76 -2.27
CA CYS A 236 -1.32 -11.77 -2.60
C CYS A 236 -2.67 -12.45 -2.73
N VAL A 237 -3.59 -12.16 -1.82
CA VAL A 237 -5.01 -12.53 -1.97
C VAL A 237 -5.73 -11.41 -2.68
N MET A 238 -6.44 -11.76 -3.75
CA MET A 238 -7.24 -10.87 -4.58
C MET A 238 -8.70 -11.26 -4.51
N ALA A 239 -9.58 -10.26 -4.57
CA ALA A 239 -11.03 -10.49 -4.59
C ALA A 239 -11.75 -9.36 -5.36
N ARG A 240 -13.05 -9.50 -5.59
CA ARG A 240 -13.89 -8.46 -6.14
C ARG A 240 -15.12 -8.20 -5.26
N ARG A 241 -15.61 -6.97 -5.30
CA ARG A 241 -16.95 -6.66 -4.84
C ARG A 241 -17.95 -7.32 -5.79
N ALA A 242 -18.97 -7.99 -5.26
CA ALA A 242 -20.08 -8.49 -6.08
C ALA A 242 -20.78 -7.36 -6.85
N GLU A 243 -21.40 -7.71 -7.99
CA GLU A 243 -22.17 -6.77 -8.83
C GLU A 243 -23.47 -6.29 -8.17
#